data_459724397b5e53f2676c1a386328fdf5
#
_entry.id   459724397b5e53f2676c1a386328fdf5
#
_cell.length_a   1.000
_cell.length_b   1.000
_cell.length_c   1.000
_cell.angle_alpha   90.00
_cell.angle_beta   90.00
_cell.angle_gamma   90.00
#
_symmetry.space_group_name_H-M   'P 1'
#
loop_
_entity.id
_entity.type
_entity.pdbx_description
1 polymer ?
#
loop_
_entity_poly.entity_id
_entity_poly.type
_entity_poly.pdbx_seq_one_letter_code
_entity_poly.pdbx_strand_id
1 'polypeptide(L)'
;MATPTVPHPVLKKYYTGEHDRQPFVTALFDGAARYYDWVCQVGSLGSGRFYRRWVLGRSGLARGMKLLDVATGTGQVARAALPVLPESGAVIGLDPSGGMLREARKSLSVPLVQGRVEELPFGDDRFDFLTMGYALRHVAELGVAFGECRRVLKPGGRLLLLEISRPSSAVGGWLIRVYIQKVLPLVMRLITGSAQPELLMKYYWDTIAECVPPDTILEVLRRSGFVGVERRVRGGLLSEYVGLKPAR
;
A
#
# COMPACT_ATOMS: atom_id res chain seq x y z
N MET A 1 -23.54 10.71 11.40
CA MET A 1 -22.53 9.79 10.83
C MET A 1 -21.74 10.54 9.78
N ALA A 2 -20.42 10.47 9.75
CA ALA A 2 -19.62 11.10 8.72
C ALA A 2 -19.86 10.38 7.37
N THR A 3 -19.90 11.13 6.27
CA THR A 3 -20.04 10.54 4.94
C THR A 3 -18.84 9.61 4.66
N PRO A 4 -19.07 8.39 4.17
CA PRO A 4 -18.00 7.47 3.81
C PRO A 4 -17.03 8.13 2.82
N THR A 5 -15.72 7.99 3.05
CA THR A 5 -14.69 8.53 2.16
C THR A 5 -14.04 7.39 1.41
N VAL A 6 -14.50 7.15 0.18
CA VAL A 6 -13.87 6.20 -0.74
C VAL A 6 -12.60 6.79 -1.36
N PRO A 7 -11.54 6.01 -1.60
CA PRO A 7 -10.28 6.54 -2.13
C PRO A 7 -10.36 7.04 -3.58
N HIS A 8 -11.35 6.58 -4.36
CA HIS A 8 -11.65 7.05 -5.71
C HIS A 8 -13.09 6.65 -6.11
N PRO A 9 -13.74 7.31 -7.08
CA PRO A 9 -15.07 6.93 -7.56
C PRO A 9 -15.07 5.55 -8.23
N VAL A 10 -16.28 5.01 -8.49
CA VAL A 10 -16.45 3.76 -9.25
C VAL A 10 -15.82 3.89 -10.63
N LEU A 11 -14.87 3.05 -10.93
CA LEU A 11 -14.23 2.99 -12.25
C LEU A 11 -15.02 2.06 -13.17
N LYS A 12 -16.07 2.58 -13.80
CA LYS A 12 -17.02 1.84 -14.66
C LYS A 12 -16.38 1.03 -15.79
N LYS A 13 -15.12 1.29 -16.11
CA LYS A 13 -14.31 0.55 -17.05
C LYS A 13 -13.94 -0.85 -16.54
N TYR A 14 -13.98 -1.08 -15.21
CA TYR A 14 -13.50 -2.30 -14.56
C TYR A 14 -14.61 -3.02 -13.78
N TYR A 15 -15.54 -2.29 -13.17
CA TYR A 15 -16.61 -2.84 -12.35
C TYR A 15 -17.85 -1.92 -12.34
N THR A 16 -19.02 -2.48 -12.07
CA THR A 16 -20.30 -1.78 -12.21
C THR A 16 -20.70 -1.00 -10.97
N GLY A 17 -20.27 -1.44 -9.79
CA GLY A 17 -20.63 -0.82 -8.50
C GLY A 17 -19.55 -1.02 -7.44
N GLU A 18 -19.71 -0.34 -6.29
CA GLU A 18 -18.77 -0.44 -5.17
C GLU A 18 -18.64 -1.89 -4.65
N HIS A 19 -19.72 -2.68 -4.69
CA HIS A 19 -19.73 -4.08 -4.24
C HIS A 19 -18.87 -4.99 -5.12
N ASP A 20 -18.69 -4.67 -6.41
CA ASP A 20 -17.87 -5.44 -7.35
C ASP A 20 -16.37 -5.12 -7.22
N ARG A 21 -16.05 -3.98 -6.61
CA ARG A 21 -14.70 -3.45 -6.54
C ARG A 21 -13.72 -4.39 -5.86
N GLN A 22 -14.03 -4.85 -4.65
CA GLN A 22 -13.11 -5.70 -3.89
C GLN A 22 -12.90 -7.08 -4.54
N PRO A 23 -13.94 -7.78 -5.02
CA PRO A 23 -13.75 -9.00 -5.79
C PRO A 23 -12.87 -8.80 -7.03
N PHE A 24 -13.12 -7.72 -7.79
CA PHE A 24 -12.31 -7.38 -8.96
C PHE A 24 -10.83 -7.14 -8.60
N VAL A 25 -10.59 -6.29 -7.58
CA VAL A 25 -9.23 -5.97 -7.12
C VAL A 25 -8.50 -7.22 -6.67
N THR A 26 -9.13 -8.07 -5.85
CA THR A 26 -8.52 -9.31 -5.37
C THR A 26 -8.17 -10.23 -6.54
N ALA A 27 -9.08 -10.44 -7.49
CA ALA A 27 -8.84 -11.27 -8.67
C ALA A 27 -7.72 -10.72 -9.56
N LEU A 28 -7.66 -9.38 -9.75
CA LEU A 28 -6.62 -8.71 -10.52
C LEU A 28 -5.24 -8.94 -9.92
N PHE A 29 -5.10 -8.75 -8.60
CA PHE A 29 -3.83 -8.97 -7.91
C PHE A 29 -3.47 -10.45 -7.80
N ASP A 30 -4.44 -11.35 -7.61
CA ASP A 30 -4.21 -12.80 -7.66
C ASP A 30 -3.62 -13.25 -9.02
N GLY A 31 -4.20 -12.77 -10.12
CA GLY A 31 -3.73 -13.09 -11.47
C GLY A 31 -2.36 -12.53 -11.79
N ALA A 32 -2.01 -11.37 -11.23
CA ALA A 32 -0.74 -10.70 -11.46
C ALA A 32 0.37 -11.09 -10.48
N ALA A 33 0.07 -11.83 -9.40
CA ALA A 33 0.95 -12.04 -8.25
C ALA A 33 2.35 -12.54 -8.64
N ARG A 34 2.44 -13.55 -9.53
CA ARG A 34 3.71 -14.13 -9.96
C ARG A 34 4.64 -13.16 -10.71
N TYR A 35 4.08 -12.10 -11.29
CA TYR A 35 4.82 -11.09 -12.04
C TYR A 35 5.04 -9.80 -11.25
N TYR A 36 4.40 -9.68 -10.08
CA TYR A 36 4.30 -8.43 -9.35
C TYR A 36 5.66 -7.89 -8.91
N ASP A 37 6.55 -8.76 -8.43
CA ASP A 37 7.91 -8.35 -8.04
C ASP A 37 8.70 -7.80 -9.23
N TRP A 38 8.57 -8.40 -10.41
CA TRP A 38 9.17 -7.88 -11.64
C TRP A 38 8.58 -6.52 -12.02
N VAL A 39 7.26 -6.37 -11.94
CA VAL A 39 6.59 -5.08 -12.19
C VAL A 39 7.15 -3.99 -11.27
N CYS A 40 7.26 -4.27 -9.97
CA CYS A 40 7.80 -3.33 -9.01
C CYS A 40 9.30 -3.04 -9.23
N GLN A 41 10.08 -4.05 -9.57
CA GLN A 41 11.52 -3.90 -9.80
C GLN A 41 11.80 -3.08 -11.05
N VAL A 42 11.15 -3.40 -12.17
CA VAL A 42 11.27 -2.63 -13.42
C VAL A 42 10.69 -1.24 -13.22
N GLY A 43 9.50 -1.13 -12.63
CA GLY A 43 8.81 0.15 -12.39
C GLY A 43 9.59 1.14 -11.52
N SER A 44 10.43 0.64 -10.60
CA SER A 44 11.30 1.45 -9.74
C SER A 44 12.76 1.49 -10.20
N LEU A 45 13.09 0.89 -11.35
CA LEU A 45 14.47 0.73 -11.83
C LEU A 45 15.39 0.13 -10.73
N GLY A 46 14.86 -0.81 -9.93
CA GLY A 46 15.56 -1.47 -8.83
C GLY A 46 15.74 -0.64 -7.55
N SER A 47 15.42 0.66 -7.57
CA SER A 47 15.62 1.55 -6.41
C SER A 47 14.60 1.32 -5.28
N GLY A 48 13.48 0.67 -5.55
CA GLY A 48 12.35 0.53 -4.63
C GLY A 48 12.71 -0.12 -3.29
N ARG A 49 13.62 -1.12 -3.27
CA ARG A 49 14.07 -1.77 -2.03
C ARG A 49 14.84 -0.82 -1.12
N PHE A 50 15.70 0.02 -1.70
CA PHE A 50 16.50 1.00 -0.95
C PHE A 50 15.62 2.10 -0.39
N TYR A 51 14.68 2.59 -1.20
CA TYR A 51 13.70 3.59 -0.76
C TYR A 51 12.85 3.07 0.42
N ARG A 52 12.27 1.86 0.32
CA ARG A 52 11.47 1.28 1.42
C ARG A 52 12.27 1.15 2.71
N ARG A 53 13.50 0.63 2.64
CA ARG A 53 14.36 0.50 3.82
C ARG A 53 14.69 1.87 4.43
N TRP A 54 15.04 2.84 3.59
CA TRP A 54 15.38 4.19 4.02
C TRP A 54 14.18 4.87 4.69
N VAL A 55 12.97 4.80 4.09
CA VAL A 55 11.79 5.45 4.63
C VAL A 55 11.32 4.82 5.94
N LEU A 56 11.41 3.50 6.10
CA LEU A 56 11.10 2.80 7.34
C LEU A 56 11.98 3.30 8.49
N GLY A 57 13.30 3.33 8.31
CA GLY A 57 14.23 3.84 9.33
C GLY A 57 13.98 5.31 9.65
N ARG A 58 13.82 6.17 8.63
CA ARG A 58 13.53 7.60 8.80
C ARG A 58 12.18 7.85 9.48
N SER A 59 11.22 6.95 9.30
CA SER A 59 9.92 7.04 9.96
C SER A 59 9.92 6.45 11.37
N GLY A 60 11.09 6.04 11.88
CA GLY A 60 11.27 5.65 13.28
C GLY A 60 11.03 4.17 13.54
N LEU A 61 11.07 3.29 12.51
CA LEU A 61 11.12 1.86 12.76
C LEU A 61 12.44 1.52 13.47
N ALA A 62 12.35 0.88 14.63
CA ALA A 62 13.50 0.56 15.49
C ALA A 62 13.43 -0.89 15.96
N ARG A 63 14.60 -1.41 16.37
CA ARG A 63 14.74 -2.76 16.91
C ARG A 63 13.83 -2.97 18.13
N GLY A 64 13.27 -4.15 18.27
CA GLY A 64 12.34 -4.53 19.34
C GLY A 64 10.89 -4.12 19.11
N MET A 65 10.58 -3.39 18.03
CA MET A 65 9.20 -3.06 17.66
C MET A 65 8.48 -4.25 17.00
N LYS A 66 7.15 -4.26 17.10
CA LYS A 66 6.27 -5.15 16.35
C LYS A 66 5.64 -4.39 15.18
N LEU A 67 5.86 -4.87 13.97
CA LEU A 67 5.36 -4.29 12.73
C LEU A 67 4.22 -5.13 12.14
N LEU A 68 3.12 -4.47 11.78
CA LEU A 68 2.11 -5.00 10.88
C LEU A 68 2.24 -4.34 9.51
N ASP A 69 2.50 -5.14 8.47
CA ASP A 69 2.51 -4.69 7.07
C ASP A 69 1.17 -5.06 6.42
N VAL A 70 0.28 -4.09 6.31
CA VAL A 70 -1.08 -4.24 5.77
C VAL A 70 -1.05 -4.09 4.26
N ALA A 71 -1.79 -4.94 3.56
CA ALA A 71 -1.71 -5.11 2.12
C ALA A 71 -0.24 -5.36 1.69
N THR A 72 0.36 -6.34 2.36
CA THR A 72 1.78 -6.67 2.22
C THR A 72 2.15 -7.11 0.79
N GLY A 73 1.18 -7.57 0.01
CA GLY A 73 1.37 -8.08 -1.34
C GLY A 73 2.36 -9.25 -1.35
N THR A 74 3.39 -9.16 -2.18
CA THR A 74 4.51 -10.11 -2.23
C THR A 74 5.53 -9.89 -1.11
N GLY A 75 5.23 -9.02 -0.12
CA GLY A 75 6.04 -8.80 1.07
C GLY A 75 7.21 -7.84 0.90
N GLN A 76 7.15 -6.90 -0.03
CA GLN A 76 8.28 -6.02 -0.33
C GLN A 76 8.61 -5.04 0.81
N VAL A 77 7.59 -4.49 1.52
CA VAL A 77 7.80 -3.61 2.67
C VAL A 77 8.21 -4.44 3.88
N ALA A 78 7.53 -5.56 4.15
CA ALA A 78 7.91 -6.51 5.19
C ALA A 78 9.38 -6.95 5.06
N ARG A 79 9.82 -7.33 3.85
CA ARG A 79 11.21 -7.71 3.56
C ARG A 79 12.20 -6.56 3.82
N ALA A 80 11.81 -5.33 3.54
CA ALA A 80 12.65 -4.16 3.81
C ALA A 80 12.82 -3.88 5.32
N ALA A 81 11.86 -4.32 6.15
CA ALA A 81 11.90 -4.16 7.61
C ALA A 81 12.77 -5.21 8.32
N LEU A 82 12.95 -6.42 7.76
CA LEU A 82 13.67 -7.53 8.40
C LEU A 82 15.09 -7.18 8.91
N PRO A 83 15.90 -6.38 8.19
CA PRO A 83 17.23 -6.00 8.71
C PRO A 83 17.18 -5.17 10.00
N VAL A 84 16.04 -4.50 10.27
CA VAL A 84 15.83 -3.73 11.51
C VAL A 84 15.14 -4.60 12.57
N LEU A 85 14.28 -5.52 12.14
CA LEU A 85 13.46 -6.39 12.98
C LEU A 85 13.80 -7.87 12.72
N PRO A 86 14.96 -8.34 13.15
CA PRO A 86 15.39 -9.72 12.86
C PRO A 86 14.69 -10.76 13.76
N GLU A 87 14.00 -10.33 14.81
CA GLU A 87 13.34 -11.21 15.77
C GLU A 87 12.16 -11.94 15.11
N SER A 88 12.04 -13.24 15.34
CA SER A 88 10.94 -14.05 14.84
C SER A 88 9.59 -13.51 15.34
N GLY A 89 8.65 -13.29 14.42
CA GLY A 89 7.32 -12.77 14.74
C GLY A 89 7.26 -11.26 15.01
N ALA A 90 8.38 -10.53 14.87
CA ALA A 90 8.36 -9.06 14.97
C ALA A 90 7.67 -8.39 13.77
N VAL A 91 7.65 -9.06 12.62
CA VAL A 91 6.96 -8.60 11.39
C VAL A 91 5.83 -9.57 11.08
N ILE A 92 4.64 -9.04 10.85
CA ILE A 92 3.46 -9.79 10.37
C ILE A 92 2.99 -9.11 9.09
N GLY A 93 2.74 -9.91 8.04
CA GLY A 93 2.13 -9.42 6.79
C GLY A 93 0.65 -9.81 6.70
N LEU A 94 -0.18 -8.90 6.22
CA LEU A 94 -1.60 -9.16 5.96
C LEU A 94 -1.96 -8.70 4.55
N ASP A 95 -2.69 -9.55 3.80
CA ASP A 95 -3.16 -9.23 2.45
C ASP A 95 -4.48 -9.95 2.14
N PRO A 96 -5.43 -9.35 1.43
CA PRO A 96 -6.65 -10.04 1.00
C PRO A 96 -6.40 -11.07 -0.11
N SER A 97 -5.35 -10.91 -0.92
CA SER A 97 -5.01 -11.77 -2.05
C SER A 97 -4.24 -13.01 -1.60
N GLY A 98 -4.85 -14.18 -1.74
CA GLY A 98 -4.18 -15.46 -1.50
C GLY A 98 -3.02 -15.69 -2.48
N GLY A 99 -3.12 -15.19 -3.72
CA GLY A 99 -2.06 -15.23 -4.72
C GLY A 99 -0.82 -14.46 -4.29
N MET A 100 -1.01 -13.22 -3.80
CA MET A 100 0.08 -12.40 -3.27
C MET A 100 0.77 -13.07 -2.08
N LEU A 101 -0.02 -13.61 -1.14
CA LEU A 101 0.54 -14.30 0.02
C LEU A 101 1.32 -15.58 -0.36
N ARG A 102 0.88 -16.31 -1.39
CA ARG A 102 1.64 -17.46 -1.91
C ARG A 102 3.01 -17.04 -2.46
N GLU A 103 3.07 -15.92 -3.18
CA GLU A 103 4.34 -15.38 -3.67
C GLU A 103 5.21 -14.86 -2.51
N ALA A 104 4.63 -14.17 -1.54
CA ALA A 104 5.34 -13.70 -0.35
C ALA A 104 6.01 -14.85 0.41
N ARG A 105 5.33 -15.99 0.60
CA ARG A 105 5.87 -17.18 1.29
C ARG A 105 7.13 -17.77 0.65
N LYS A 106 7.35 -17.53 -0.66
CA LYS A 106 8.56 -18.02 -1.33
C LYS A 106 9.84 -17.32 -0.86
N SER A 107 9.72 -16.14 -0.28
CA SER A 107 10.87 -15.28 0.06
C SER A 107 10.82 -14.68 1.46
N LEU A 108 9.76 -14.93 2.23
CA LEU A 108 9.56 -14.40 3.58
C LEU A 108 9.22 -15.52 4.55
N SER A 109 9.97 -15.60 5.64
CA SER A 109 9.72 -16.49 6.78
C SER A 109 9.04 -15.73 7.94
N VAL A 110 8.02 -14.90 7.63
CA VAL A 110 7.22 -14.19 8.63
C VAL A 110 5.79 -14.72 8.63
N PRO A 111 5.03 -14.57 9.74
CA PRO A 111 3.61 -14.87 9.75
C PRO A 111 2.87 -14.05 8.67
N LEU A 112 2.08 -14.74 7.85
CA LEU A 112 1.27 -14.14 6.79
C LEU A 112 -0.20 -14.51 7.03
N VAL A 113 -1.04 -13.49 7.11
CA VAL A 113 -2.48 -13.60 7.42
C VAL A 113 -3.29 -13.14 6.21
N GLN A 114 -4.29 -13.91 5.81
CA GLN A 114 -5.22 -13.45 4.79
C GLN A 114 -6.33 -12.64 5.46
N GLY A 115 -6.54 -11.40 5.01
CA GLY A 115 -7.52 -10.50 5.61
C GLY A 115 -7.50 -9.11 4.97
N ARG A 116 -8.45 -8.29 5.37
CA ARG A 116 -8.63 -6.93 4.85
C ARG A 116 -8.32 -5.90 5.94
N VAL A 117 -7.92 -4.71 5.52
CA VAL A 117 -7.61 -3.61 6.44
C VAL A 117 -8.84 -3.10 7.18
N GLU A 118 -10.01 -3.22 6.57
CA GLU A 118 -11.28 -2.78 7.17
C GLU A 118 -11.75 -3.67 8.33
N GLU A 119 -11.13 -4.86 8.52
CA GLU A 119 -11.43 -5.81 9.58
C GLU A 119 -10.16 -6.59 9.93
N LEU A 120 -9.27 -5.95 10.70
CA LEU A 120 -7.99 -6.56 11.07
C LEU A 120 -8.18 -7.64 12.14
N PRO A 121 -7.75 -8.91 11.89
CA PRO A 121 -7.95 -10.03 12.82
C PRO A 121 -6.96 -10.00 13.99
N PHE A 122 -6.73 -8.83 14.55
CA PHE A 122 -5.83 -8.61 15.68
C PHE A 122 -6.55 -7.83 16.78
N GLY A 123 -6.19 -8.10 18.03
CA GLY A 123 -6.69 -7.31 19.17
C GLY A 123 -6.13 -5.90 19.18
N ASP A 124 -6.68 -5.05 20.05
CA ASP A 124 -6.26 -3.68 20.25
C ASP A 124 -4.82 -3.59 20.77
N ASP A 125 -4.13 -2.50 20.48
CA ASP A 125 -2.85 -2.13 21.10
C ASP A 125 -1.74 -3.21 20.93
N ARG A 126 -1.64 -3.83 19.75
CA ARG A 126 -0.70 -4.96 19.48
C ARG A 126 0.60 -4.54 18.81
N PHE A 127 0.59 -3.50 17.99
CA PHE A 127 1.70 -3.15 17.11
C PHE A 127 2.29 -1.77 17.46
N ASP A 128 3.61 -1.68 17.39
CA ASP A 128 4.35 -0.43 17.57
C ASP A 128 4.40 0.37 16.27
N PHE A 129 4.37 -0.33 15.15
CA PHE A 129 4.47 0.26 13.82
C PHE A 129 3.52 -0.45 12.85
N LEU A 130 2.85 0.31 11.98
CA LEU A 130 2.01 -0.22 10.91
C LEU A 130 2.39 0.42 9.60
N THR A 131 2.53 -0.40 8.56
CA THR A 131 2.77 0.06 7.20
C THR A 131 1.64 -0.35 6.27
N MET A 132 1.39 0.47 5.25
CA MET A 132 0.61 0.12 4.06
C MET A 132 1.32 0.71 2.85
N GLY A 133 1.85 -0.16 1.97
CA GLY A 133 2.62 0.27 0.81
C GLY A 133 1.84 0.20 -0.48
N TYR A 134 1.50 1.36 -1.07
CA TYR A 134 0.88 1.50 -2.40
C TYR A 134 -0.50 0.85 -2.57
N ALA A 135 -1.23 0.67 -1.47
CA ALA A 135 -2.51 -0.03 -1.42
C ALA A 135 -3.70 0.85 -1.00
N LEU A 136 -3.45 2.08 -0.53
CA LEU A 136 -4.49 3.00 -0.04
C LEU A 136 -5.63 3.19 -1.06
N ARG A 137 -5.31 3.21 -2.35
CA ARG A 137 -6.29 3.38 -3.44
C ARG A 137 -7.21 2.18 -3.64
N HIS A 138 -6.92 1.05 -2.98
CA HIS A 138 -7.64 -0.22 -3.14
C HIS A 138 -8.49 -0.58 -1.92
N VAL A 139 -8.44 0.22 -0.83
CA VAL A 139 -9.32 0.01 0.33
C VAL A 139 -10.77 0.40 -0.01
N ALA A 140 -11.73 -0.18 0.69
CA ALA A 140 -13.14 0.10 0.43
C ALA A 140 -13.55 1.49 0.97
N GLU A 141 -13.11 1.81 2.20
CA GLU A 141 -13.44 3.07 2.87
C GLU A 141 -12.28 3.50 3.78
N LEU A 142 -11.81 4.75 3.60
CA LEU A 142 -10.62 5.24 4.29
C LEU A 142 -10.79 5.37 5.81
N GLY A 143 -11.94 5.84 6.27
CA GLY A 143 -12.19 6.05 7.70
C GLY A 143 -12.25 4.74 8.47
N VAL A 144 -12.89 3.71 7.91
CA VAL A 144 -12.92 2.36 8.50
C VAL A 144 -11.51 1.78 8.53
N ALA A 145 -10.78 1.84 7.41
CA ALA A 145 -9.42 1.34 7.33
C ALA A 145 -8.48 2.02 8.34
N PHE A 146 -8.53 3.35 8.45
CA PHE A 146 -7.70 4.09 9.40
C PHE A 146 -8.13 3.88 10.85
N GLY A 147 -9.44 3.68 11.11
CA GLY A 147 -9.97 3.31 12.42
C GLY A 147 -9.37 1.98 12.90
N GLU A 148 -9.38 0.95 12.05
CA GLU A 148 -8.78 -0.34 12.33
C GLU A 148 -7.26 -0.27 12.51
N CYS A 149 -6.56 0.47 11.63
CA CYS A 149 -5.13 0.72 11.79
C CYS A 149 -4.82 1.36 13.16
N ARG A 150 -5.62 2.36 13.57
CA ARG A 150 -5.45 3.00 14.88
C ARG A 150 -5.78 2.05 16.02
N ARG A 151 -6.82 1.23 15.89
CA ARG A 151 -7.24 0.28 16.92
C ARG A 151 -6.10 -0.68 17.27
N VAL A 152 -5.48 -1.30 16.27
CA VAL A 152 -4.43 -2.31 16.48
C VAL A 152 -3.06 -1.71 16.86
N LEU A 153 -2.82 -0.43 16.60
CA LEU A 153 -1.61 0.26 17.05
C LEU A 153 -1.65 0.50 18.55
N LYS A 154 -0.52 0.34 19.22
CA LYS A 154 -0.33 0.74 20.63
C LYS A 154 -0.43 2.26 20.79
N PRO A 155 -0.76 2.80 21.98
CA PRO A 155 -0.55 4.20 22.29
C PRO A 155 0.90 4.62 21.99
N GLY A 156 1.08 5.73 21.27
CA GLY A 156 2.38 6.15 20.72
C GLY A 156 2.83 5.41 19.46
N GLY A 157 2.09 4.39 19.03
CA GLY A 157 2.38 3.63 17.81
C GLY A 157 2.23 4.45 16.54
N ARG A 158 2.95 4.08 15.51
CA ARG A 158 3.11 4.87 14.28
C ARG A 158 2.52 4.18 13.06
N LEU A 159 1.79 4.95 12.25
CA LEU A 159 1.31 4.60 10.93
C LEU A 159 2.22 5.23 9.87
N LEU A 160 2.60 4.45 8.85
CA LEU A 160 3.28 4.91 7.64
C LEU A 160 2.56 4.37 6.41
N LEU A 161 1.98 5.26 5.61
CA LEU A 161 1.40 4.92 4.32
C LEU A 161 2.34 5.39 3.22
N LEU A 162 2.66 4.52 2.27
CA LEU A 162 3.42 4.85 1.08
C LEU A 162 2.47 4.85 -0.12
N GLU A 163 2.52 5.89 -0.95
CA GLU A 163 1.64 5.99 -2.09
C GLU A 163 2.31 6.68 -3.28
N ILE A 164 1.87 6.35 -4.50
CA ILE A 164 2.24 7.08 -5.70
C ILE A 164 1.16 8.13 -5.95
N SER A 165 1.57 9.38 -5.96
CA SER A 165 0.69 10.51 -6.23
C SER A 165 0.85 11.02 -7.64
N ARG A 166 -0.21 11.59 -8.20
CA ARG A 166 -0.14 12.28 -9.47
C ARG A 166 0.83 13.46 -9.36
N PRO A 167 1.82 13.59 -10.26
CA PRO A 167 2.68 14.77 -10.30
C PRO A 167 1.87 16.06 -10.48
N SER A 168 2.32 17.14 -9.84
CA SER A 168 1.65 18.44 -9.94
C SER A 168 1.81 19.10 -11.31
N SER A 169 2.92 18.81 -12.02
CA SER A 169 3.16 19.36 -13.36
C SER A 169 2.45 18.54 -14.44
N ALA A 170 1.85 19.20 -15.42
CA ALA A 170 1.18 18.55 -16.54
C ALA A 170 2.15 17.64 -17.35
N VAL A 171 3.37 18.13 -17.59
CA VAL A 171 4.40 17.38 -18.30
C VAL A 171 4.83 16.14 -17.51
N GLY A 172 5.09 16.29 -16.20
CA GLY A 172 5.41 15.17 -15.33
C GLY A 172 4.29 14.14 -15.27
N GLY A 173 3.05 14.59 -15.18
CA GLY A 173 1.86 13.72 -15.22
C GLY A 173 1.74 12.95 -16.53
N TRP A 174 1.99 13.60 -17.68
CA TRP A 174 1.99 12.97 -18.99
C TRP A 174 3.11 11.92 -19.11
N LEU A 175 4.34 12.26 -18.70
CA LEU A 175 5.48 11.34 -18.75
C LEU A 175 5.24 10.08 -17.91
N ILE A 176 4.77 10.23 -16.66
CA ILE A 176 4.47 9.10 -15.78
C ILE A 176 3.32 8.27 -16.33
N ARG A 177 2.29 8.91 -16.90
CA ARG A 177 1.20 8.20 -17.58
C ARG A 177 1.71 7.32 -18.73
N VAL A 178 2.52 7.91 -19.62
CA VAL A 178 3.12 7.17 -20.75
C VAL A 178 3.98 6.02 -20.25
N TYR A 179 4.78 6.27 -19.22
CA TYR A 179 5.63 5.25 -18.61
C TYR A 179 4.81 4.07 -18.06
N ILE A 180 3.81 4.35 -17.23
CA ILE A 180 2.99 3.31 -16.57
C ILE A 180 2.06 2.60 -17.56
N GLN A 181 1.45 3.33 -18.52
CA GLN A 181 0.43 2.75 -19.42
C GLN A 181 0.99 2.18 -20.72
N LYS A 182 2.20 2.55 -21.12
CA LYS A 182 2.78 2.13 -22.41
C LYS A 182 4.12 1.42 -22.25
N VAL A 183 5.08 2.09 -21.61
CA VAL A 183 6.46 1.58 -21.53
C VAL A 183 6.53 0.35 -20.63
N LEU A 184 6.06 0.46 -19.41
CA LEU A 184 6.13 -0.63 -18.43
C LEU A 184 5.38 -1.88 -18.87
N PRO A 185 4.12 -1.83 -19.40
CA PRO A 185 3.45 -3.00 -19.94
C PRO A 185 4.18 -3.65 -21.11
N LEU A 186 4.74 -2.84 -22.01
CA LEU A 186 5.51 -3.38 -23.15
C LEU A 186 6.76 -4.14 -22.67
N VAL A 187 7.53 -3.53 -21.76
CA VAL A 187 8.72 -4.17 -21.17
C VAL A 187 8.32 -5.45 -20.43
N MET A 188 7.25 -5.41 -19.64
CA MET A 188 6.77 -6.58 -18.92
C MET A 188 6.30 -7.69 -19.86
N ARG A 189 5.62 -7.35 -20.95
CA ARG A 189 5.19 -8.33 -21.97
C ARG A 189 6.39 -9.01 -22.63
N LEU A 190 7.46 -8.24 -22.93
CA LEU A 190 8.68 -8.80 -23.50
C LEU A 190 9.42 -9.72 -22.52
N ILE A 191 9.45 -9.37 -21.22
CA ILE A 191 10.12 -10.18 -20.18
C ILE A 191 9.30 -11.43 -19.81
N THR A 192 7.97 -11.31 -19.70
CA THR A 192 7.12 -12.36 -19.12
C THR A 192 6.33 -13.16 -20.14
N GLY A 193 6.21 -12.70 -21.37
CA GLY A 193 5.34 -13.27 -22.39
C GLY A 193 3.83 -13.17 -22.08
N SER A 194 3.43 -12.43 -21.03
CA SER A 194 2.06 -12.36 -20.51
C SER A 194 1.43 -10.98 -20.70
N ALA A 195 0.12 -10.95 -20.99
CA ALA A 195 -0.67 -9.72 -21.03
C ALA A 195 -1.25 -9.31 -19.66
N GLN A 196 -1.16 -10.16 -18.65
CA GLN A 196 -1.69 -9.88 -17.29
C GLN A 196 -1.15 -8.59 -16.66
N PRO A 197 0.16 -8.26 -16.75
CA PRO A 197 0.68 -7.00 -16.26
C PRO A 197 0.08 -5.76 -16.91
N GLU A 198 -0.42 -5.87 -18.14
CA GLU A 198 -1.01 -4.72 -18.87
C GLU A 198 -2.30 -4.22 -18.21
N LEU A 199 -3.22 -5.14 -17.87
CA LEU A 199 -4.47 -4.78 -17.19
C LEU A 199 -4.18 -4.18 -15.81
N LEU A 200 -3.25 -4.78 -15.05
CA LEU A 200 -2.82 -4.27 -13.75
C LEU A 200 -2.29 -2.83 -13.87
N MET A 201 -1.43 -2.54 -14.86
CA MET A 201 -0.83 -1.21 -15.02
C MET A 201 -1.84 -0.17 -15.48
N LYS A 202 -2.80 -0.54 -16.33
CA LYS A 202 -3.92 0.35 -16.70
C LYS A 202 -4.78 0.70 -15.48
N TYR A 203 -5.18 -0.29 -14.72
CA TYR A 203 -5.93 -0.10 -13.47
C TYR A 203 -5.15 0.73 -12.46
N TYR A 204 -3.86 0.45 -12.32
CA TYR A 204 -2.95 1.16 -11.42
C TYR A 204 -2.90 2.66 -11.73
N TRP A 205 -2.74 3.01 -13.01
CA TRP A 205 -2.76 4.42 -13.42
C TRP A 205 -4.13 5.07 -13.20
N ASP A 206 -5.21 4.40 -13.59
CA ASP A 206 -6.55 4.97 -13.47
C ASP A 206 -6.91 5.24 -11.99
N THR A 207 -6.51 4.37 -11.06
CA THR A 207 -6.65 4.62 -9.62
C THR A 207 -5.74 5.74 -9.09
N ILE A 208 -4.54 5.94 -9.64
CA ILE A 208 -3.68 7.10 -9.30
C ILE A 208 -4.33 8.40 -9.78
N ALA A 209 -4.87 8.40 -11.00
CA ALA A 209 -5.45 9.59 -11.61
C ALA A 209 -6.73 10.07 -10.90
N GLU A 210 -7.54 9.11 -10.40
CA GLU A 210 -8.83 9.35 -9.77
C GLU A 210 -8.77 9.35 -8.23
N CYS A 211 -7.58 9.14 -7.64
CA CYS A 211 -7.41 9.14 -6.18
C CYS A 211 -7.83 10.49 -5.58
N VAL A 212 -8.50 10.42 -4.44
CA VAL A 212 -8.84 11.64 -3.66
C VAL A 212 -7.61 12.50 -3.41
N PRO A 213 -7.77 13.83 -3.31
CA PRO A 213 -6.66 14.73 -3.01
C PRO A 213 -5.92 14.34 -1.73
N PRO A 214 -4.60 14.59 -1.67
CA PRO A 214 -3.80 14.31 -0.46
C PRO A 214 -4.35 14.95 0.81
N ASP A 215 -4.94 16.13 0.72
CA ASP A 215 -5.52 16.84 1.88
C ASP A 215 -6.72 16.08 2.45
N THR A 216 -7.53 15.42 1.59
CA THR A 216 -8.62 14.54 2.03
C THR A 216 -8.07 13.37 2.83
N ILE A 217 -6.97 12.74 2.39
CA ILE A 217 -6.33 11.62 3.11
C ILE A 217 -5.85 12.10 4.49
N LEU A 218 -5.20 13.27 4.56
CA LEU A 218 -4.73 13.86 5.81
C LEU A 218 -5.88 14.18 6.75
N GLU A 219 -7.00 14.70 6.21
CA GLU A 219 -8.19 15.00 7.00
C GLU A 219 -8.82 13.74 7.58
N VAL A 220 -8.98 12.68 6.77
CA VAL A 220 -9.54 11.40 7.25
C VAL A 220 -8.63 10.79 8.32
N LEU A 221 -7.30 10.84 8.17
CA LEU A 221 -6.36 10.39 9.22
C LEU A 221 -6.59 11.15 10.53
N ARG A 222 -6.72 12.48 10.51
CA ARG A 222 -6.99 13.29 11.71
C ARG A 222 -8.35 12.94 12.32
N ARG A 223 -9.40 12.82 11.50
CA ARG A 223 -10.75 12.42 11.95
C ARG A 223 -10.77 11.01 12.55
N SER A 224 -9.91 10.12 12.07
CA SER A 224 -9.71 8.78 12.64
C SER A 224 -8.92 8.80 13.96
N GLY A 225 -8.53 9.98 14.46
CA GLY A 225 -7.87 10.17 15.75
C GLY A 225 -6.35 9.99 15.73
N PHE A 226 -5.70 10.07 14.58
CA PHE A 226 -4.25 10.20 14.50
C PHE A 226 -3.82 11.65 14.78
N VAL A 227 -2.68 11.80 15.45
CA VAL A 227 -2.01 13.10 15.70
C VAL A 227 -0.66 13.14 14.97
N GLY A 228 -0.06 14.33 14.86
CA GLY A 228 1.19 14.50 14.11
C GLY A 228 1.07 14.10 12.65
N VAL A 229 -0.15 14.24 12.07
CA VAL A 229 -0.43 13.80 10.70
C VAL A 229 0.24 14.73 9.71
N GLU A 230 1.15 14.17 8.92
CA GLU A 230 1.91 14.89 7.88
C GLU A 230 2.02 14.08 6.59
N ARG A 231 2.23 14.79 5.48
CA ARG A 231 2.59 14.22 4.19
C ARG A 231 3.96 14.71 3.77
N ARG A 232 4.81 13.80 3.35
CA ARG A 232 6.11 14.10 2.75
C ARG A 232 6.13 13.62 1.31
N VAL A 233 6.61 14.45 0.39
CA VAL A 233 6.67 14.11 -1.05
C VAL A 233 8.13 13.95 -1.46
N ARG A 234 8.41 12.89 -2.23
CA ARG A 234 9.73 12.59 -2.80
C ARG A 234 9.67 12.50 -4.31
N GLY A 235 10.58 13.22 -4.96
CA GLY A 235 10.66 13.26 -6.43
C GLY A 235 9.38 13.72 -7.11
N GLY A 236 8.50 14.46 -6.41
CA GLY A 236 7.20 14.88 -6.93
C GLY A 236 6.19 13.76 -7.19
N LEU A 237 6.53 12.50 -6.84
CA LEU A 237 5.74 11.31 -7.18
C LEU A 237 5.39 10.45 -5.96
N LEU A 238 6.34 10.21 -5.06
CA LEU A 238 6.15 9.33 -3.92
C LEU A 238 5.64 10.14 -2.72
N SER A 239 4.49 9.78 -2.20
CA SER A 239 3.91 10.35 -0.98
C SER A 239 4.06 9.39 0.19
N GLU A 240 4.52 9.93 1.30
CA GLU A 240 4.63 9.27 2.59
C GLU A 240 3.67 9.98 3.54
N TYR A 241 2.62 9.29 4.01
CA TYR A 241 1.74 9.82 5.04
C TYR A 241 2.12 9.17 6.36
N VAL A 242 2.29 9.99 7.39
CA VAL A 242 2.65 9.55 8.74
C VAL A 242 1.58 10.02 9.73
N GLY A 243 1.24 9.19 10.68
CA GLY A 243 0.37 9.53 11.80
C GLY A 243 0.78 8.77 13.05
N LEU A 244 0.50 9.33 14.20
CA LEU A 244 0.76 8.72 15.52
C LEU A 244 -0.57 8.45 16.22
N LYS A 245 -0.73 7.26 16.80
CA LYS A 245 -1.78 7.06 17.79
C LYS A 245 -1.40 7.84 19.05
N PRO A 246 -2.27 8.70 19.61
CA PRO A 246 -1.97 9.42 20.83
C PRO A 246 -1.45 8.49 21.93
N ALA A 247 -0.43 8.94 22.69
CA ALA A 247 -0.10 8.33 23.96
C ALA A 247 -1.29 8.59 24.94
N ARG A 248 -1.59 7.60 25.75
CA ARG A 248 -2.66 7.76 26.77
C ARG A 248 -2.32 8.87 27.74
#